data_a520c139e6fc51706aaafe5ad45e21f9
#
_entry.id   a520c139e6fc51706aaafe5ad45e21f9
#
_cell.length_a   1.000
_cell.length_b   1.000
_cell.length_c   1.000
_cell.angle_alpha   90.00
_cell.angle_beta   90.00
_cell.angle_gamma   90.00
#
_symmetry.space_group_name_H-M   'P 1'
#
loop_
_entity.id
_entity.type
_entity.pdbx_description
1 polymer ?
#
loop_
_entity_poly.entity_id
_entity_poly.type
_entity_poly.pdbx_seq_one_letter_code
_entity_poly.pdbx_strand_id
1 'polypeptide(L)'
;MTLDLSIGYFRISFLNRIVVICALSFIFSTWISSDQAVGEEGDIKKQIQELRQQMQQMQQKLEELEMKNMELETRAKKAEEEKKSEEEIKQITEAPPLKEGFFQRTLQTLNPDISVIGLFSTAYYSTNNPPMLVENDPQNTGVDFQEGELGFQSVVDPYFRFDTFISFTREGFEVEETYGTSLFSLPLGLQFRGGVMRSKFGRINQIHRHNQNFVTLPLVAARFLAEHLNPTGIEANVLVPVPWFLELSASVNSPYNLETPTFAPDQDMNNLGLLLYVFHVANFFEISDSLSLNLGASFATGPDGTGEKNRSYLWGADVFAKYRPLVNNPYQALMLQSEFMWRRSQMPDENLKDWGFYSEAVYRFAKRWNTGFRFGLTDTSTPVPIPPGGTGDQMLGLPGREYRISPMLTFSPTEFTRFKLEYDFTNPDFASNVSAFFLQFEWAIGAHGAHPF
;
A
#
# COMPACT_ATOMS: atom_id res chain seq x y z
N MET A 1 32.26 -43.42 -2.40
CA MET A 1 30.83 -43.37 -2.70
C MET A 1 30.09 -43.42 -1.37
N THR A 2 30.03 -42.30 -0.71
CA THR A 2 29.28 -42.10 0.54
C THR A 2 28.64 -40.72 0.41
N LEU A 3 27.31 -40.74 0.17
CA LEU A 3 26.47 -39.54 0.10
C LEU A 3 26.22 -39.02 1.51
N ASP A 4 26.51 -37.75 1.69
CA ASP A 4 26.37 -37.01 2.93
C ASP A 4 24.88 -36.56 3.10
N LEU A 5 24.20 -37.16 4.06
CA LEU A 5 22.78 -36.98 4.37
C LEU A 5 22.54 -35.97 5.51
N SER A 6 23.41 -34.95 5.69
CA SER A 6 23.35 -34.06 6.86
C SER A 6 22.64 -32.74 6.66
N ILE A 7 22.14 -32.40 5.46
CA ILE A 7 21.53 -31.08 5.16
C ILE A 7 20.00 -31.03 5.41
N GLY A 8 19.34 -32.20 5.54
CA GLY A 8 17.88 -32.26 5.68
C GLY A 8 17.33 -31.91 7.07
N TYR A 9 18.07 -32.12 8.14
CA TYR A 9 17.56 -32.02 9.51
C TYR A 9 17.58 -30.60 10.10
N PHE A 10 18.36 -29.69 9.56
CA PHE A 10 18.45 -28.32 10.13
C PHE A 10 17.31 -27.38 9.68
N ARG A 11 16.70 -27.64 8.52
CA ARG A 11 15.61 -26.80 7.99
C ARG A 11 14.25 -27.04 8.66
N ILE A 12 13.99 -28.25 9.13
CA ILE A 12 12.70 -28.61 9.77
C ILE A 12 12.64 -28.12 11.22
N SER A 13 13.77 -28.04 11.92
CA SER A 13 13.88 -27.59 13.31
C SER A 13 13.60 -26.09 13.48
N PHE A 14 13.90 -25.23 12.50
CA PHE A 14 13.72 -23.77 12.61
C PHE A 14 12.26 -23.35 12.42
N LEU A 15 11.57 -23.94 11.44
CA LEU A 15 10.12 -23.68 11.24
C LEU A 15 9.26 -24.17 12.40
N ASN A 16 9.56 -25.36 12.94
CA ASN A 16 8.83 -25.88 14.09
C ASN A 16 9.05 -25.07 15.39
N ARG A 17 10.18 -24.40 15.55
CA ARG A 17 10.41 -23.51 16.72
C ARG A 17 9.64 -22.20 16.63
N ILE A 18 9.45 -21.65 15.44
CA ILE A 18 8.62 -20.42 15.25
C ILE A 18 7.14 -20.74 15.47
N VAL A 19 6.64 -21.85 14.97
CA VAL A 19 5.24 -22.28 15.19
C VAL A 19 4.97 -22.60 16.66
N VAL A 20 5.92 -23.19 17.39
CA VAL A 20 5.79 -23.48 18.83
C VAL A 20 5.84 -22.20 19.68
N ILE A 21 6.62 -21.18 19.31
CA ILE A 21 6.65 -19.89 20.02
C ILE A 21 5.34 -19.13 19.82
N CYS A 22 4.75 -19.16 18.63
CA CYS A 22 3.43 -18.56 18.38
C CYS A 22 2.29 -19.34 19.09
N ALA A 23 2.39 -20.67 19.20
CA ALA A 23 1.39 -21.49 19.90
C ALA A 23 1.48 -21.37 21.43
N LEU A 24 2.68 -21.19 21.99
CA LEU A 24 2.86 -21.03 23.45
C LEU A 24 2.41 -19.66 23.96
N SER A 25 2.43 -18.63 23.12
CA SER A 25 1.88 -17.30 23.47
C SER A 25 0.36 -17.31 23.54
N PHE A 26 -0.30 -18.25 22.87
CA PHE A 26 -1.76 -18.37 22.89
C PHE A 26 -2.29 -19.22 24.07
N ILE A 27 -1.46 -20.08 24.62
CA ILE A 27 -1.84 -20.98 25.75
C ILE A 27 -1.66 -20.29 27.12
N PHE A 28 -0.80 -19.26 27.23
CA PHE A 28 -0.54 -18.56 28.48
C PHE A 28 -1.62 -17.55 28.90
N SER A 29 -2.56 -17.22 28.00
CA SER A 29 -3.67 -16.29 28.30
C SER A 29 -4.95 -16.98 28.84
N THR A 30 -5.01 -18.31 28.88
CA THR A 30 -6.22 -19.05 29.32
C THR A 30 -6.12 -19.74 30.69
N TRP A 31 -5.01 -19.52 31.44
CA TRP A 31 -4.78 -20.28 32.70
C TRP A 31 -4.79 -19.43 33.98
N ILE A 32 -5.50 -18.30 34.00
CA ILE A 32 -5.78 -17.60 35.27
C ILE A 32 -7.29 -17.37 35.36
N SER A 33 -8.05 -18.33 35.80
CA SER A 33 -9.33 -18.16 36.46
C SER A 33 -9.95 -19.51 36.79
N SER A 34 -9.45 -20.20 37.79
CA SER A 34 -10.26 -21.19 38.54
C SER A 34 -9.63 -21.45 39.88
N ASP A 35 -10.01 -20.67 40.87
CA ASP A 35 -10.21 -21.17 42.23
C ASP A 35 -10.99 -20.12 43.04
N GLN A 36 -11.98 -20.60 43.72
CA GLN A 36 -12.85 -20.03 44.75
C GLN A 36 -14.25 -19.62 44.30
N ALA A 37 -15.18 -20.53 44.46
CA ALA A 37 -16.54 -20.23 44.92
C ALA A 37 -17.25 -21.51 45.39
N VAL A 38 -17.20 -21.81 46.67
CA VAL A 38 -18.19 -22.61 47.35
C VAL A 38 -18.77 -21.71 48.42
N GLY A 39 -20.02 -21.29 48.25
CA GLY A 39 -20.80 -20.51 49.20
C GLY A 39 -21.74 -19.50 48.51
N GLU A 40 -23.04 -19.71 48.66
CA GLU A 40 -24.14 -18.80 48.32
C GLU A 40 -24.85 -18.99 46.97
N GLU A 41 -25.40 -20.14 46.72
CA GLU A 41 -26.28 -20.40 45.58
C GLU A 41 -27.64 -19.63 45.61
N GLY A 42 -28.03 -19.13 46.76
CA GLY A 42 -29.30 -18.39 46.97
C GLY A 42 -29.24 -16.91 46.59
N ASP A 43 -28.13 -16.27 46.88
CA ASP A 43 -27.96 -14.83 46.67
C ASP A 43 -27.58 -14.50 45.19
N ILE A 44 -26.85 -15.40 44.55
CA ILE A 44 -26.51 -15.29 43.13
C ILE A 44 -27.73 -15.39 42.23
N LYS A 45 -28.71 -16.26 42.55
CA LYS A 45 -29.96 -16.34 41.77
C LYS A 45 -30.78 -15.06 41.88
N LYS A 46 -30.78 -14.39 43.03
CA LYS A 46 -31.47 -13.13 43.24
C LYS A 46 -30.80 -11.98 42.52
N GLN A 47 -29.48 -11.91 42.54
CA GLN A 47 -28.69 -10.95 41.78
C GLN A 47 -28.85 -11.12 40.26
N ILE A 48 -28.87 -12.36 39.75
CA ILE A 48 -29.13 -12.65 38.34
C ILE A 48 -30.54 -12.20 37.95
N GLN A 49 -31.52 -12.35 38.81
CA GLN A 49 -32.90 -11.93 38.53
C GLN A 49 -33.03 -10.40 38.53
N GLU A 50 -32.37 -9.70 39.43
CA GLU A 50 -32.27 -8.24 39.45
C GLU A 50 -31.52 -7.70 38.24
N LEU A 51 -30.42 -8.34 37.85
CA LEU A 51 -29.68 -7.95 36.61
C LEU A 51 -30.52 -8.15 35.36
N ARG A 52 -31.30 -9.24 35.27
CA ARG A 52 -32.23 -9.46 34.14
C ARG A 52 -33.33 -8.41 34.09
N GLN A 53 -33.86 -7.97 35.21
CA GLN A 53 -34.82 -6.88 35.26
C GLN A 53 -34.19 -5.53 34.82
N GLN A 54 -32.97 -5.26 35.26
CA GLN A 54 -32.24 -4.06 34.84
C GLN A 54 -31.91 -4.09 33.34
N MET A 55 -31.54 -5.24 32.81
CA MET A 55 -31.33 -5.41 31.37
C MET A 55 -32.61 -5.17 30.57
N GLN A 56 -33.74 -5.69 31.00
CA GLN A 56 -35.04 -5.45 30.35
C GLN A 56 -35.42 -3.98 30.39
N GLN A 57 -35.21 -3.31 31.52
CA GLN A 57 -35.47 -1.87 31.63
C GLN A 57 -34.54 -1.03 30.75
N MET A 58 -33.27 -1.42 30.62
CA MET A 58 -32.34 -0.76 29.70
C MET A 58 -32.70 -1.01 28.24
N GLN A 59 -33.13 -2.21 27.86
CA GLN A 59 -33.61 -2.49 26.50
C GLN A 59 -34.84 -1.64 26.14
N GLN A 60 -35.81 -1.55 27.02
CA GLN A 60 -36.98 -0.67 26.79
C GLN A 60 -36.58 0.80 26.64
N LYS A 61 -35.64 1.26 27.44
CA LYS A 61 -35.12 2.63 27.36
C LYS A 61 -34.32 2.91 26.07
N LEU A 62 -33.62 1.89 25.57
CA LEU A 62 -32.91 1.94 24.29
C LEU A 62 -33.90 2.03 23.12
N GLU A 63 -34.96 1.23 23.10
CA GLU A 63 -36.00 1.27 22.09
C GLU A 63 -36.75 2.63 22.09
N GLU A 64 -36.99 3.18 23.29
CA GLU A 64 -37.62 4.53 23.40
C GLU A 64 -36.70 5.64 22.85
N LEU A 65 -35.37 5.54 23.12
CA LEU A 65 -34.38 6.49 22.61
C LEU A 65 -34.17 6.35 21.10
N GLU A 66 -34.24 5.15 20.57
CA GLU A 66 -34.13 4.89 19.12
C GLU A 66 -35.37 5.46 18.38
N MET A 67 -36.57 5.24 18.91
CA MET A 67 -37.77 5.86 18.34
C MET A 67 -37.70 7.39 18.38
N LYS A 68 -37.21 7.97 19.47
CA LYS A 68 -37.10 9.43 19.62
C LYS A 68 -36.00 10.01 18.68
N ASN A 69 -34.94 9.29 18.47
CA ASN A 69 -33.91 9.66 17.48
C ASN A 69 -34.44 9.60 16.06
N MET A 70 -35.22 8.57 15.71
CA MET A 70 -35.85 8.45 14.39
C MET A 70 -36.89 9.58 14.15
N GLU A 71 -37.61 9.96 15.19
CA GLU A 71 -38.52 11.10 15.10
C GLU A 71 -37.77 12.43 14.92
N LEU A 72 -36.66 12.63 15.63
CA LEU A 72 -35.81 13.81 15.51
C LEU A 72 -35.14 13.89 14.14
N GLU A 73 -34.62 12.77 13.61
CA GLU A 73 -34.08 12.72 12.26
C GLU A 73 -35.12 13.01 11.18
N THR A 74 -36.34 12.51 11.36
CA THR A 74 -37.43 12.77 10.42
C THR A 74 -37.85 14.25 10.45
N ARG A 75 -37.87 14.87 11.63
CA ARG A 75 -38.12 16.32 11.78
C ARG A 75 -36.97 17.16 11.23
N ALA A 76 -35.70 16.74 11.43
CA ALA A 76 -34.56 17.43 10.89
C ALA A 76 -34.55 17.40 9.34
N LYS A 77 -34.84 16.24 8.73
CA LYS A 77 -34.95 16.11 7.27
C LYS A 77 -36.09 16.98 6.70
N LYS A 78 -37.23 16.99 7.37
CA LYS A 78 -38.38 17.86 6.96
C LYS A 78 -38.04 19.35 7.05
N ALA A 79 -37.35 19.77 8.12
CA ALA A 79 -36.92 21.15 8.29
C ALA A 79 -35.81 21.55 7.28
N GLU A 80 -35.02 20.60 6.86
CA GLU A 80 -33.98 20.81 5.84
C GLU A 80 -34.58 20.89 4.42
N GLU A 81 -35.62 20.09 4.13
CA GLU A 81 -36.39 20.17 2.89
C GLU A 81 -37.19 21.46 2.80
N GLU A 82 -37.85 21.91 3.90
CA GLU A 82 -38.54 23.17 3.95
C GLU A 82 -37.59 24.37 3.77
N LYS A 83 -36.43 24.37 4.41
CA LYS A 83 -35.40 25.39 4.19
C LYS A 83 -34.86 25.41 2.75
N LYS A 84 -34.62 24.22 2.16
CA LYS A 84 -34.22 24.13 0.75
C LYS A 84 -35.26 24.67 -0.19
N SER A 85 -36.55 24.37 0.05
CA SER A 85 -37.64 24.90 -0.79
C SER A 85 -37.83 26.39 -0.61
N GLU A 86 -37.67 26.95 0.60
CA GLU A 86 -37.70 28.41 0.83
C GLU A 86 -36.48 29.12 0.22
N GLU A 87 -35.31 28.52 0.25
CA GLU A 87 -34.12 29.06 -0.41
C GLU A 87 -34.21 28.98 -1.94
N GLU A 88 -34.79 27.92 -2.51
CA GLU A 88 -35.06 27.81 -3.95
C GLU A 88 -36.08 28.86 -4.41
N ILE A 89 -37.16 29.10 -3.66
CA ILE A 89 -38.15 30.12 -3.96
C ILE A 89 -37.56 31.54 -3.83
N LYS A 90 -36.69 31.79 -2.85
CA LYS A 90 -35.96 33.06 -2.74
C LYS A 90 -34.99 33.29 -3.90
N GLN A 91 -34.29 32.24 -4.34
CA GLN A 91 -33.32 32.31 -5.46
C GLN A 91 -34.04 32.55 -6.81
N ILE A 92 -35.29 32.10 -6.97
CA ILE A 92 -36.08 32.34 -8.20
C ILE A 92 -36.63 33.75 -8.23
N THR A 93 -36.91 34.37 -7.06
CA THR A 93 -37.54 35.70 -6.97
C THR A 93 -36.55 36.87 -6.93
N GLU A 94 -35.28 36.64 -6.61
CA GLU A 94 -34.21 37.64 -6.48
C GLU A 94 -33.08 37.48 -7.51
N ALA A 95 -33.33 36.89 -8.68
CA ALA A 95 -32.27 36.65 -9.68
C ALA A 95 -31.73 37.96 -10.28
N PRO A 96 -30.50 38.38 -9.97
CA PRO A 96 -29.80 39.39 -10.72
C PRO A 96 -29.31 38.84 -12.07
N PRO A 97 -28.96 39.67 -13.04
CA PRO A 97 -28.80 39.27 -14.43
C PRO A 97 -27.68 38.25 -14.62
N LEU A 98 -28.03 37.17 -15.29
CA LEU A 98 -27.20 36.03 -15.73
C LEU A 98 -25.94 36.49 -16.50
N LYS A 99 -24.80 36.74 -15.86
CA LYS A 99 -23.50 36.74 -16.58
C LYS A 99 -22.26 36.30 -15.82
N GLU A 100 -22.22 36.25 -14.50
CA GLU A 100 -20.97 35.84 -13.80
C GLU A 100 -21.09 34.59 -12.92
N GLY A 101 -22.27 34.27 -12.43
CA GLY A 101 -22.47 33.18 -11.44
C GLY A 101 -22.43 31.77 -12.03
N PHE A 102 -22.81 31.59 -13.29
CA PHE A 102 -22.81 30.25 -13.93
C PHE A 102 -21.40 29.72 -14.16
N PHE A 103 -20.52 30.57 -14.69
CA PHE A 103 -19.11 30.21 -14.91
C PHE A 103 -18.36 29.96 -13.60
N GLN A 104 -18.58 30.78 -12.56
CA GLN A 104 -17.95 30.56 -11.24
C GLN A 104 -18.46 29.31 -10.53
N ARG A 105 -19.75 29.00 -10.60
CA ARG A 105 -20.28 27.74 -10.03
C ARG A 105 -19.79 26.51 -10.81
N THR A 106 -19.75 26.58 -12.13
CA THR A 106 -19.21 25.51 -12.97
C THR A 106 -17.72 25.30 -12.72
N LEU A 107 -16.95 26.38 -12.56
CA LEU A 107 -15.53 26.30 -12.22
C LEU A 107 -15.29 25.78 -10.79
N GLN A 108 -16.16 26.09 -9.83
CA GLN A 108 -16.09 25.53 -8.47
C GLN A 108 -16.43 24.03 -8.42
N THR A 109 -17.33 23.56 -9.30
CA THR A 109 -17.69 22.15 -9.41
C THR A 109 -16.61 21.36 -10.18
N LEU A 110 -15.82 22.05 -11.02
CA LEU A 110 -14.70 21.47 -11.77
C LEU A 110 -13.33 21.69 -11.10
N ASN A 111 -13.28 22.31 -9.91
CA ASN A 111 -12.03 22.44 -9.17
C ASN A 111 -11.53 21.06 -8.78
N PRO A 112 -10.34 20.66 -9.24
CA PRO A 112 -9.74 19.40 -8.80
C PRO A 112 -9.46 19.44 -7.30
N ASP A 113 -9.58 18.31 -6.66
CA ASP A 113 -8.97 18.09 -5.36
C ASP A 113 -7.45 18.21 -5.52
N ILE A 114 -6.86 19.17 -4.80
CA ILE A 114 -5.42 19.44 -4.88
C ILE A 114 -4.78 19.03 -3.57
N SER A 115 -3.73 18.22 -3.66
CA SER A 115 -2.88 17.87 -2.53
C SER A 115 -1.42 18.24 -2.78
N VAL A 116 -0.73 18.60 -1.72
CA VAL A 116 0.72 18.85 -1.71
C VAL A 116 1.31 18.09 -0.55
N ILE A 117 2.26 17.22 -0.83
CA ILE A 117 2.96 16.43 0.19
C ILE A 117 4.44 16.71 0.07
N GLY A 118 5.14 16.82 1.19
CA GLY A 118 6.58 16.97 1.24
C GLY A 118 7.21 15.98 2.19
N LEU A 119 8.23 15.28 1.73
CA LEU A 119 9.04 14.33 2.48
C LEU A 119 10.46 14.87 2.65
N PHE A 120 10.87 14.99 3.90
CA PHE A 120 12.23 15.37 4.29
C PHE A 120 12.83 14.28 5.15
N SER A 121 14.09 13.98 4.96
CA SER A 121 14.77 12.99 5.78
C SER A 121 16.12 13.48 6.28
N THR A 122 16.53 12.94 7.42
CA THR A 122 17.91 12.94 7.87
C THR A 122 18.38 11.51 7.90
N ALA A 123 19.51 11.25 7.29
CA ALA A 123 20.12 9.93 7.25
C ALA A 123 21.51 9.92 7.87
N TYR A 124 21.87 8.79 8.47
CA TYR A 124 23.22 8.48 8.90
C TYR A 124 23.56 7.06 8.46
N TYR A 125 24.67 6.92 7.73
CA TYR A 125 25.18 5.65 7.27
C TYR A 125 26.49 5.27 7.95
N SER A 126 26.67 3.99 8.24
CA SER A 126 27.95 3.46 8.77
C SER A 126 29.07 3.38 7.73
N THR A 127 28.80 3.76 6.49
CA THR A 127 29.75 3.77 5.36
C THR A 127 29.66 5.10 4.60
N ASN A 128 30.76 5.48 3.94
CA ASN A 128 30.78 6.66 3.09
C ASN A 128 30.14 6.40 1.69
N ASN A 129 30.00 5.15 1.29
CA ASN A 129 29.40 4.75 0.02
C ASN A 129 28.24 3.78 0.32
N PRO A 130 27.08 4.27 0.75
CA PRO A 130 25.92 3.41 0.96
C PRO A 130 25.44 2.83 -0.37
N PRO A 131 24.98 1.57 -0.40
CA PRO A 131 24.38 1.01 -1.60
C PRO A 131 23.08 1.77 -1.91
N MET A 132 23.06 2.48 -3.01
CA MET A 132 21.87 3.13 -3.51
C MET A 132 20.99 2.11 -4.23
N LEU A 133 19.74 1.97 -3.79
CA LEU A 133 18.79 1.04 -4.39
C LEU A 133 17.76 1.75 -5.26
N VAL A 134 17.30 2.92 -4.83
CA VAL A 134 16.30 3.76 -5.52
C VAL A 134 16.66 5.23 -5.30
N GLU A 135 16.27 6.06 -6.27
CA GLU A 135 16.63 7.47 -6.32
C GLU A 135 16.10 8.26 -5.12
N ASN A 136 14.86 8.02 -4.74
CA ASN A 136 14.19 8.74 -3.65
C ASN A 136 14.45 8.19 -2.24
N ASP A 137 15.26 7.13 -2.07
CA ASP A 137 15.80 6.77 -0.75
C ASP A 137 16.87 7.78 -0.34
N PRO A 138 17.02 8.14 0.95
CA PRO A 138 18.11 9.02 1.38
C PRO A 138 19.46 8.43 1.02
N GLN A 139 20.23 9.14 0.19
CA GLN A 139 21.44 8.59 -0.42
C GLN A 139 22.71 8.84 0.36
N ASN A 140 22.74 9.89 1.19
CA ASN A 140 23.92 10.34 1.88
C ASN A 140 23.64 10.60 3.36
N THR A 141 24.71 10.54 4.18
CA THR A 141 24.63 11.05 5.54
C THR A 141 24.38 12.56 5.51
N GLY A 142 23.28 13.00 6.12
CA GLY A 142 22.90 14.41 6.13
C GLY A 142 21.40 14.62 6.11
N VAL A 143 20.99 15.83 5.76
CA VAL A 143 19.58 16.21 5.57
C VAL A 143 19.29 16.22 4.08
N ASP A 144 18.20 15.60 3.69
CA ASP A 144 17.78 15.48 2.30
C ASP A 144 16.30 15.82 2.14
N PHE A 145 15.98 16.42 0.99
CA PHE A 145 14.62 16.55 0.49
C PHE A 145 14.34 15.36 -0.42
N GLN A 146 13.64 14.37 0.09
CA GLN A 146 13.39 13.16 -0.66
C GLN A 146 12.46 13.41 -1.85
N GLU A 147 11.32 14.05 -1.57
CA GLU A 147 10.27 14.21 -2.57
C GLU A 147 9.24 15.24 -2.14
N GLY A 148 8.69 15.98 -3.10
CA GLY A 148 7.40 16.64 -2.96
C GLY A 148 6.44 16.08 -4.00
N GLU A 149 5.20 15.82 -3.63
CA GLU A 149 4.15 15.34 -4.54
C GLU A 149 3.04 16.38 -4.68
N LEU A 150 2.63 16.64 -5.93
CA LEU A 150 1.46 17.42 -6.28
C LEU A 150 0.40 16.49 -6.85
N GLY A 151 -0.72 16.34 -6.15
CA GLY A 151 -1.86 15.55 -6.60
C GLY A 151 -2.98 16.45 -7.14
N PHE A 152 -3.54 16.08 -8.29
CA PHE A 152 -4.73 16.70 -8.89
C PHE A 152 -5.70 15.60 -9.26
N GLN A 153 -6.89 15.62 -8.67
CA GLN A 153 -7.89 14.60 -8.89
C GLN A 153 -9.24 15.24 -9.17
N SER A 154 -9.90 14.85 -10.25
CA SER A 154 -11.23 15.42 -10.59
C SER A 154 -12.05 14.46 -11.45
N VAL A 155 -13.35 14.50 -11.25
CA VAL A 155 -14.33 13.99 -12.22
C VAL A 155 -14.41 15.01 -13.36
N VAL A 156 -14.05 14.59 -14.57
CA VAL A 156 -14.07 15.45 -15.77
C VAL A 156 -15.52 15.65 -16.27
N ASP A 157 -16.24 14.54 -16.34
CA ASP A 157 -17.63 14.48 -16.77
C ASP A 157 -18.29 13.21 -16.19
N PRO A 158 -19.57 12.91 -16.44
CA PRO A 158 -20.23 11.70 -15.92
C PRO A 158 -19.58 10.37 -16.37
N TYR A 159 -18.68 10.42 -17.35
CA TYR A 159 -18.09 9.21 -17.93
C TYR A 159 -16.63 8.99 -17.56
N PHE A 160 -15.91 10.05 -17.16
CA PHE A 160 -14.49 9.98 -16.91
C PHE A 160 -14.06 10.74 -15.67
N ARG A 161 -13.10 10.18 -14.96
CA ARG A 161 -12.29 10.82 -13.93
C ARG A 161 -10.86 10.93 -14.44
N PHE A 162 -10.17 11.99 -14.05
CA PHE A 162 -8.75 12.21 -14.33
C PHE A 162 -7.97 12.41 -13.04
N ASP A 163 -6.87 11.69 -12.90
CA ASP A 163 -5.97 11.74 -11.76
C ASP A 163 -4.55 12.02 -12.28
N THR A 164 -3.85 12.94 -11.61
CA THR A 164 -2.45 13.26 -11.92
C THR A 164 -1.67 13.43 -10.62
N PHE A 165 -0.52 12.78 -10.55
CA PHE A 165 0.44 12.90 -9.47
C PHE A 165 1.80 13.23 -10.07
N ILE A 166 2.37 14.35 -9.62
CA ILE A 166 3.65 14.87 -10.10
C ILE A 166 4.57 14.94 -8.89
N SER A 167 5.62 14.14 -8.90
CA SER A 167 6.69 14.25 -7.92
C SER A 167 7.68 15.33 -8.35
N PHE A 168 8.34 15.94 -7.39
CA PHE A 168 9.45 16.84 -7.62
C PHE A 168 10.52 16.63 -6.55
N THR A 169 11.74 16.61 -7.01
CA THR A 169 12.94 16.53 -6.21
C THR A 169 13.81 17.77 -6.44
N ARG A 170 15.04 17.77 -5.96
CA ARG A 170 16.01 18.83 -6.29
C ARG A 170 16.54 18.73 -7.72
N GLU A 171 16.44 17.55 -8.33
CA GLU A 171 16.90 17.23 -9.67
C GLU A 171 15.88 17.63 -10.75
N GLY A 172 14.57 17.63 -10.42
CA GLY A 172 13.53 17.98 -11.39
C GLY A 172 12.11 17.55 -11.00
N PHE A 173 11.28 17.46 -12.01
CA PHE A 173 9.89 17.01 -11.92
C PHE A 173 9.73 15.69 -12.67
N GLU A 174 8.98 14.78 -12.07
CA GLU A 174 8.59 13.51 -12.68
C GLU A 174 7.07 13.35 -12.63
N VAL A 175 6.47 12.82 -13.69
CA VAL A 175 5.07 12.43 -13.70
C VAL A 175 4.97 10.99 -13.22
N GLU A 176 4.64 10.80 -11.95
CA GLU A 176 4.46 9.46 -11.40
C GLU A 176 3.23 8.76 -11.98
N GLU A 177 2.11 9.47 -12.02
CA GLU A 177 0.88 8.97 -12.60
C GLU A 177 0.10 10.12 -13.28
N THR A 178 -0.45 9.85 -14.45
CA THR A 178 -1.43 10.71 -15.10
C THR A 178 -2.32 9.84 -15.99
N TYR A 179 -3.56 9.62 -15.57
CA TYR A 179 -4.46 8.70 -16.25
C TYR A 179 -5.93 9.10 -16.13
N GLY A 180 -6.68 8.70 -17.14
CA GLY A 180 -8.13 8.75 -17.13
C GLY A 180 -8.74 7.43 -16.73
N THR A 181 -9.82 7.46 -15.93
CA THR A 181 -10.59 6.29 -15.50
C THR A 181 -12.02 6.38 -16.01
N SER A 182 -12.53 5.30 -16.63
CA SER A 182 -13.94 5.24 -17.06
C SER A 182 -14.87 5.08 -15.85
N LEU A 183 -15.95 5.88 -15.82
CA LEU A 183 -16.96 5.86 -14.75
C LEU A 183 -18.29 5.26 -15.22
N PHE A 184 -18.48 5.04 -16.53
CA PHE A 184 -19.71 4.46 -17.05
C PHE A 184 -19.83 2.98 -16.70
N SER A 185 -21.05 2.57 -16.41
CA SER A 185 -21.34 1.19 -16.03
C SER A 185 -21.27 0.26 -17.24
N LEU A 186 -20.33 -0.67 -17.18
CA LEU A 186 -20.19 -1.76 -18.15
C LEU A 186 -20.55 -3.11 -17.48
N PRO A 187 -20.91 -4.14 -18.28
CA PRO A 187 -21.13 -5.48 -17.76
C PRO A 187 -19.96 -5.99 -16.93
N LEU A 188 -20.24 -6.76 -15.88
CA LEU A 188 -19.24 -7.32 -14.94
C LEU A 188 -18.41 -6.27 -14.21
N GLY A 189 -18.90 -5.02 -14.07
CA GLY A 189 -18.13 -3.95 -13.45
C GLY A 189 -16.83 -3.65 -14.20
N LEU A 190 -16.77 -3.91 -15.52
CA LEU A 190 -15.61 -3.61 -16.35
C LEU A 190 -15.30 -2.11 -16.31
N GLN A 191 -14.06 -1.79 -15.99
CA GLN A 191 -13.54 -0.44 -15.92
C GLN A 191 -12.23 -0.36 -16.71
N PHE A 192 -12.01 0.75 -17.41
CA PHE A 192 -10.77 1.04 -18.12
C PHE A 192 -10.03 2.19 -17.46
N ARG A 193 -8.69 2.07 -17.42
CA ARG A 193 -7.78 3.17 -17.14
C ARG A 193 -6.81 3.32 -18.29
N GLY A 194 -6.41 4.56 -18.62
CA GLY A 194 -5.46 4.81 -19.69
C GLY A 194 -4.60 6.02 -19.41
N GLY A 195 -3.29 5.89 -19.61
CA GLY A 195 -2.28 6.92 -19.32
C GLY A 195 -1.01 6.34 -18.71
N VAL A 196 -0.25 7.17 -18.01
CA VAL A 196 0.86 6.74 -17.16
C VAL A 196 0.28 6.36 -15.81
N MET A 197 0.49 5.12 -15.36
CA MET A 197 -0.11 4.63 -14.12
C MET A 197 0.74 3.54 -13.48
N ARG A 198 0.78 3.51 -12.17
CA ARG A 198 1.38 2.40 -11.43
C ARG A 198 0.63 1.12 -11.76
N SER A 199 1.35 0.17 -12.35
CA SER A 199 0.78 -1.13 -12.73
C SER A 199 0.29 -1.87 -11.50
N LYS A 200 -0.84 -2.56 -11.61
CA LYS A 200 -1.30 -3.50 -10.57
C LYS A 200 -0.41 -4.73 -10.56
N PHE A 201 0.77 -4.60 -9.96
CA PHE A 201 1.72 -5.68 -9.73
C PHE A 201 2.12 -5.69 -8.26
N GLY A 202 1.71 -6.73 -7.52
CA GLY A 202 1.84 -6.75 -6.07
C GLY A 202 1.05 -5.61 -5.40
N ARG A 203 1.28 -5.42 -4.13
CA ARG A 203 0.67 -4.35 -3.36
C ARG A 203 1.56 -3.11 -3.26
N ILE A 204 2.88 -3.29 -2.99
CA ILE A 204 3.79 -2.18 -2.73
C ILE A 204 3.93 -1.23 -3.93
N ASN A 205 3.88 -1.76 -5.15
CA ASN A 205 3.96 -0.96 -6.37
C ASN A 205 2.80 0.03 -6.53
N GLN A 206 1.65 -0.25 -5.92
CA GLN A 206 0.46 0.59 -5.98
C GLN A 206 0.42 1.67 -4.88
N ILE A 207 1.41 1.68 -3.96
CA ILE A 207 1.45 2.57 -2.80
C ILE A 207 2.45 3.69 -3.06
N HIS A 208 1.98 4.95 -3.10
CA HIS A 208 2.84 6.12 -3.20
C HIS A 208 3.80 6.22 -2.01
N ARG A 209 4.95 6.83 -2.21
CA ARG A 209 6.04 6.89 -1.23
C ARG A 209 5.61 7.39 0.13
N HIS A 210 4.89 8.49 0.17
CA HIS A 210 4.37 9.08 1.39
C HIS A 210 3.41 8.14 2.15
N ASN A 211 2.77 7.17 1.48
CA ASN A 211 1.87 6.20 2.09
C ASN A 211 2.55 4.95 2.63
N GLN A 212 3.82 4.75 2.31
CA GLN A 212 4.57 3.62 2.81
C GLN A 212 4.80 3.72 4.32
N ASN A 213 4.80 2.57 4.98
CA ASN A 213 5.01 2.52 6.43
C ASN A 213 6.46 2.84 6.82
N PHE A 214 7.42 2.45 5.99
CA PHE A 214 8.85 2.59 6.20
C PHE A 214 9.42 3.75 5.37
N VAL A 215 10.60 4.25 5.75
CA VAL A 215 11.31 5.31 5.02
C VAL A 215 11.92 4.77 3.73
N THR A 216 12.47 3.54 3.79
CA THR A 216 13.11 2.89 2.65
C THR A 216 12.17 1.87 1.99
N LEU A 217 12.36 1.61 0.68
CA LEU A 217 11.65 0.56 -0.03
C LEU A 217 12.07 -0.85 0.43
N PRO A 218 11.17 -1.86 0.36
CA PRO A 218 11.56 -3.25 0.52
C PRO A 218 12.61 -3.65 -0.54
N LEU A 219 13.64 -4.42 -0.13
CA LEU A 219 14.73 -4.84 -1.02
C LEU A 219 14.24 -5.45 -2.34
N VAL A 220 13.24 -6.34 -2.28
CA VAL A 220 12.73 -7.02 -3.47
C VAL A 220 12.08 -6.04 -4.44
N ALA A 221 11.34 -5.04 -3.95
CA ALA A 221 10.75 -4.01 -4.81
C ALA A 221 11.86 -3.16 -5.45
N ALA A 222 12.82 -2.69 -4.67
CA ALA A 222 13.95 -1.92 -5.16
C ALA A 222 14.79 -2.69 -6.21
N ARG A 223 15.03 -3.98 -6.00
CA ARG A 223 15.84 -4.82 -6.90
C ARG A 223 15.13 -5.24 -8.18
N PHE A 224 13.80 -5.29 -8.20
CA PHE A 224 13.05 -5.79 -9.36
C PHE A 224 12.27 -4.71 -10.09
N LEU A 225 11.76 -3.70 -9.38
CA LEU A 225 10.91 -2.67 -9.93
C LEU A 225 11.56 -1.28 -9.90
N ALA A 226 12.74 -1.13 -9.29
CA ALA A 226 13.31 0.13 -8.86
C ALA A 226 12.34 0.86 -7.92
N GLU A 227 11.98 2.10 -8.21
CA GLU A 227 11.04 2.81 -7.38
C GLU A 227 9.62 2.31 -7.57
N HIS A 228 9.19 2.19 -8.83
CA HIS A 228 7.86 1.72 -9.20
C HIS A 228 7.77 1.30 -10.67
N LEU A 229 6.82 0.44 -10.97
CA LEU A 229 6.47 0.04 -12.33
C LEU A 229 5.28 0.88 -12.80
N ASN A 230 5.53 2.00 -13.50
CA ASN A 230 4.52 2.98 -13.94
C ASN A 230 4.54 3.27 -15.46
N PRO A 231 4.41 2.25 -16.32
CA PRO A 231 4.41 2.43 -17.75
C PRO A 231 3.21 3.24 -18.24
N THR A 232 3.33 3.80 -19.46
CA THR A 232 2.19 4.32 -20.20
C THR A 232 1.43 3.19 -20.86
N GLY A 233 0.12 3.08 -20.61
CA GLY A 233 -0.67 1.98 -21.17
C GLY A 233 -2.16 2.11 -21.00
N ILE A 234 -2.83 0.99 -21.28
CA ILE A 234 -4.26 0.80 -21.07
C ILE A 234 -4.46 -0.43 -20.19
N GLU A 235 -5.26 -0.27 -19.16
CA GLU A 235 -5.63 -1.32 -18.21
C GLU A 235 -7.13 -1.54 -18.22
N ALA A 236 -7.54 -2.80 -18.17
CA ALA A 236 -8.92 -3.22 -17.96
C ALA A 236 -9.05 -3.97 -16.63
N ASN A 237 -10.04 -3.60 -15.84
CA ASN A 237 -10.36 -4.21 -14.55
C ASN A 237 -11.75 -4.81 -14.60
N VAL A 238 -11.92 -6.02 -14.09
CA VAL A 238 -13.21 -6.74 -14.05
C VAL A 238 -13.45 -7.25 -12.65
N LEU A 239 -14.62 -6.93 -12.09
CA LEU A 239 -15.08 -7.49 -10.83
C LEU A 239 -15.86 -8.78 -11.12
N VAL A 240 -15.29 -9.92 -10.73
CA VAL A 240 -15.89 -11.24 -10.99
C VAL A 240 -17.08 -11.45 -10.04
N PRO A 241 -18.26 -11.90 -10.53
CA PRO A 241 -19.46 -12.10 -9.71
C PRO A 241 -19.38 -13.38 -8.87
N VAL A 242 -18.54 -13.39 -7.86
CA VAL A 242 -18.39 -14.45 -6.85
C VAL A 242 -18.83 -13.93 -5.47
N PRO A 243 -19.06 -14.79 -4.46
CA PRO A 243 -19.51 -14.37 -3.14
C PRO A 243 -18.53 -13.51 -2.33
N TRP A 244 -17.30 -13.36 -2.78
CA TRP A 244 -16.27 -12.50 -2.18
C TRP A 244 -15.78 -11.50 -3.22
N PHE A 245 -14.98 -10.50 -2.81
CA PHE A 245 -14.34 -9.59 -3.74
C PHE A 245 -13.24 -10.33 -4.52
N LEU A 246 -13.38 -10.40 -5.84
CA LEU A 246 -12.39 -10.91 -6.77
C LEU A 246 -12.28 -9.94 -7.96
N GLU A 247 -11.15 -9.26 -8.06
CA GLU A 247 -10.83 -8.41 -9.21
C GLU A 247 -9.77 -9.06 -10.08
N LEU A 248 -10.00 -9.02 -11.39
CA LEU A 248 -9.01 -9.37 -12.41
C LEU A 248 -8.60 -8.09 -13.14
N SER A 249 -7.30 -7.87 -13.26
CA SER A 249 -6.75 -6.73 -13.98
C SER A 249 -5.79 -7.22 -15.06
N ALA A 250 -5.84 -6.59 -16.22
CA ALA A 250 -4.91 -6.84 -17.32
C ALA A 250 -4.54 -5.51 -17.98
N SER A 251 -3.25 -5.29 -18.23
CA SER A 251 -2.79 -4.09 -18.94
C SER A 251 -1.82 -4.41 -20.07
N VAL A 252 -1.86 -3.54 -21.06
CA VAL A 252 -0.94 -3.52 -22.20
C VAL A 252 -0.25 -2.16 -22.19
N ASN A 253 1.07 -2.18 -22.09
CA ASN A 253 1.84 -1.00 -21.81
C ASN A 253 3.03 -0.85 -22.75
N SER A 254 3.41 0.39 -23.00
CA SER A 254 4.66 0.74 -23.69
C SER A 254 5.82 0.63 -22.68
N PRO A 255 6.91 -0.03 -23.00
CA PRO A 255 8.11 -0.04 -22.16
C PRO A 255 9.00 1.21 -22.35
N TYR A 256 8.61 2.16 -23.22
CA TYR A 256 9.34 3.42 -23.38
C TYR A 256 9.33 4.23 -22.09
N ASN A 257 10.47 4.84 -21.78
CA ASN A 257 10.69 5.62 -20.55
C ASN A 257 10.49 4.80 -19.26
N LEU A 258 10.60 3.49 -19.35
CA LEU A 258 10.54 2.61 -18.21
C LEU A 258 11.97 2.25 -17.80
N GLU A 259 12.39 2.71 -16.64
CA GLU A 259 13.72 2.48 -16.09
C GLU A 259 13.66 1.51 -14.91
N THR A 260 13.27 0.25 -15.18
CA THR A 260 13.26 -0.77 -14.14
C THR A 260 14.37 -1.81 -14.34
N PRO A 261 14.86 -2.43 -13.28
CA PRO A 261 15.84 -3.52 -13.38
C PRO A 261 15.33 -4.77 -14.08
N THR A 262 14.02 -4.85 -14.33
CA THR A 262 13.37 -6.01 -14.94
C THR A 262 12.96 -5.77 -16.39
N PHE A 263 12.47 -4.56 -16.71
CA PHE A 263 11.93 -4.22 -18.01
C PHE A 263 12.59 -2.96 -18.52
N ALA A 264 13.07 -3.01 -19.75
CA ALA A 264 13.66 -1.89 -20.45
C ALA A 264 13.28 -1.94 -21.95
N PRO A 265 13.17 -0.80 -22.65
CA PRO A 265 12.84 -0.78 -24.06
C PRO A 265 13.96 -1.43 -24.89
N ASP A 266 13.57 -2.16 -25.94
CA ASP A 266 14.47 -2.60 -27.00
C ASP A 266 14.60 -1.50 -28.07
N GLN A 267 15.67 -1.54 -28.90
CA GLN A 267 15.97 -0.47 -29.86
C GLN A 267 14.94 -0.36 -30.99
N ASP A 268 14.29 -1.47 -31.39
CA ASP A 268 13.32 -1.51 -32.49
C ASP A 268 11.92 -1.94 -32.04
N MET A 269 11.13 -1.01 -31.53
CA MET A 269 9.78 -1.25 -30.96
C MET A 269 8.65 -1.32 -32.02
N ASN A 270 8.84 -2.07 -33.10
CA ASN A 270 7.88 -2.16 -34.20
C ASN A 270 6.86 -3.31 -34.09
N ASN A 271 6.80 -3.99 -32.94
CA ASN A 271 6.06 -5.24 -32.78
C ASN A 271 5.31 -5.27 -31.46
N LEU A 272 4.04 -5.70 -31.48
CA LEU A 272 3.23 -5.93 -30.28
C LEU A 272 3.90 -6.90 -29.30
N GLY A 273 4.71 -7.86 -29.79
CA GLY A 273 5.51 -8.74 -28.95
C GLY A 273 6.54 -8.05 -28.06
N LEU A 274 6.85 -6.77 -28.31
CA LEU A 274 7.78 -5.95 -27.51
C LEU A 274 7.08 -5.06 -26.46
N LEU A 275 5.76 -5.18 -26.33
CA LEU A 275 5.01 -4.49 -25.27
C LEU A 275 5.16 -5.21 -23.92
N LEU A 276 4.96 -4.43 -22.87
CA LEU A 276 4.86 -4.93 -21.50
C LEU A 276 3.41 -5.30 -21.18
N TYR A 277 3.20 -6.52 -20.77
CA TYR A 277 1.91 -7.04 -20.34
C TYR A 277 1.95 -7.28 -18.82
N VAL A 278 0.94 -6.79 -18.10
CA VAL A 278 0.81 -7.01 -16.67
C VAL A 278 -0.57 -7.57 -16.36
N PHE A 279 -0.62 -8.61 -15.52
CA PHE A 279 -1.84 -9.26 -15.06
C PHE A 279 -1.83 -9.31 -13.53
N HIS A 280 -2.97 -9.06 -12.93
CA HIS A 280 -3.15 -9.14 -11.48
C HIS A 280 -4.48 -9.75 -11.11
N VAL A 281 -4.48 -10.52 -10.03
CA VAL A 281 -5.68 -11.10 -9.40
C VAL A 281 -5.67 -10.63 -7.95
N ALA A 282 -6.70 -9.92 -7.54
CA ALA A 282 -6.89 -9.48 -6.16
C ALA A 282 -8.12 -10.15 -5.54
N ASN A 283 -7.93 -10.75 -4.36
CA ASN A 283 -9.00 -11.30 -3.55
C ASN A 283 -9.05 -10.59 -2.21
N PHE A 284 -10.23 -10.24 -1.75
CA PHE A 284 -10.44 -9.69 -0.40
C PHE A 284 -11.46 -10.54 0.35
N PHE A 285 -11.13 -10.85 1.61
CA PHE A 285 -11.93 -11.66 2.51
C PHE A 285 -12.11 -10.94 3.85
N GLU A 286 -13.34 -10.78 4.28
CA GLU A 286 -13.68 -10.45 5.65
C GLU A 286 -13.72 -11.74 6.47
N ILE A 287 -12.61 -12.07 7.13
CA ILE A 287 -12.51 -13.30 7.94
C ILE A 287 -13.38 -13.18 9.20
N SER A 288 -13.43 -11.97 9.77
CA SER A 288 -14.30 -11.59 10.88
C SER A 288 -14.45 -10.07 10.89
N ASP A 289 -15.36 -9.53 11.72
CA ASP A 289 -15.55 -8.10 11.93
C ASP A 289 -14.26 -7.34 12.31
N SER A 290 -13.27 -8.07 12.83
CA SER A 290 -11.98 -7.49 13.26
C SER A 290 -10.80 -7.84 12.37
N LEU A 291 -10.94 -8.80 11.44
CA LEU A 291 -9.85 -9.33 10.62
C LEU A 291 -10.23 -9.35 9.15
N SER A 292 -9.49 -8.60 8.34
CA SER A 292 -9.55 -8.66 6.89
C SER A 292 -8.26 -9.23 6.30
N LEU A 293 -8.39 -9.91 5.16
CA LEU A 293 -7.30 -10.54 4.41
C LEU A 293 -7.42 -10.19 2.94
N ASN A 294 -6.33 -9.70 2.36
CA ASN A 294 -6.17 -9.49 0.92
C ASN A 294 -5.09 -10.45 0.41
N LEU A 295 -5.36 -11.15 -0.68
CA LEU A 295 -4.44 -12.05 -1.36
C LEU A 295 -4.33 -11.66 -2.82
N GLY A 296 -3.11 -11.40 -3.28
CA GLY A 296 -2.82 -11.03 -4.66
C GLY A 296 -1.88 -12.02 -5.35
N ALA A 297 -2.03 -12.13 -6.67
CA ALA A 297 -1.08 -12.79 -7.54
C ALA A 297 -0.90 -11.96 -8.81
N SER A 298 0.35 -11.80 -9.23
CA SER A 298 0.72 -10.94 -10.35
C SER A 298 1.62 -11.68 -11.33
N PHE A 299 1.51 -11.30 -12.59
CA PHE A 299 2.42 -11.74 -13.65
C PHE A 299 2.69 -10.57 -14.58
N ALA A 300 3.97 -10.33 -14.90
CA ALA A 300 4.36 -9.36 -15.89
C ALA A 300 5.38 -9.95 -16.87
N THR A 301 5.32 -9.54 -18.13
CA THR A 301 6.30 -9.92 -19.14
C THR A 301 6.48 -8.80 -20.16
N GLY A 302 7.73 -8.47 -20.44
CA GLY A 302 8.11 -7.40 -21.34
C GLY A 302 9.56 -7.53 -21.80
N PRO A 303 10.03 -6.68 -22.71
CA PRO A 303 11.42 -6.61 -23.12
C PRO A 303 12.31 -6.23 -21.94
N ASP A 304 13.56 -6.67 -21.95
CA ASP A 304 14.54 -6.40 -20.88
C ASP A 304 15.78 -5.60 -21.34
N GLY A 305 15.78 -5.17 -22.60
CA GLY A 305 16.83 -4.32 -23.16
C GLY A 305 18.18 -5.02 -23.39
N THR A 306 18.28 -6.33 -23.16
CA THR A 306 19.57 -7.06 -23.26
C THR A 306 19.85 -7.62 -24.67
N GLY A 307 18.89 -7.53 -25.60
CA GLY A 307 19.03 -7.96 -26.98
C GLY A 307 17.70 -8.06 -27.69
N GLU A 308 17.76 -8.22 -29.03
CA GLU A 308 16.56 -8.33 -29.85
C GLU A 308 15.65 -9.46 -29.37
N LYS A 309 14.42 -9.10 -28.93
CA LYS A 309 13.37 -10.02 -28.48
C LYS A 309 13.64 -10.73 -27.14
N ASN A 310 14.68 -10.37 -26.41
CA ASN A 310 14.88 -10.87 -25.05
C ASN A 310 13.78 -10.32 -24.13
N ARG A 311 13.26 -11.18 -23.26
CA ARG A 311 12.14 -10.84 -22.37
C ARG A 311 12.43 -11.26 -20.94
N SER A 312 11.98 -10.44 -20.05
CA SER A 312 11.83 -10.81 -18.64
C SER A 312 10.40 -11.27 -18.35
N TYR A 313 10.32 -12.21 -17.43
CA TYR A 313 9.09 -12.75 -16.85
C TYR A 313 9.17 -12.55 -15.35
N LEU A 314 8.20 -11.87 -14.79
CA LEU A 314 8.14 -11.57 -13.37
C LEU A 314 6.81 -12.10 -12.80
N TRP A 315 6.89 -12.95 -11.78
CA TRP A 315 5.75 -13.44 -11.00
C TRP A 315 5.78 -12.82 -9.62
N GLY A 316 4.62 -12.47 -9.11
CA GLY A 316 4.42 -11.91 -7.79
C GLY A 316 3.31 -12.62 -7.02
N ALA A 317 3.46 -12.71 -5.72
CA ALA A 317 2.39 -13.08 -4.80
C ALA A 317 2.44 -12.16 -3.60
N ASP A 318 1.29 -11.66 -3.17
CA ASP A 318 1.18 -10.74 -2.06
C ASP A 318 0.07 -11.13 -1.08
N VAL A 319 0.29 -10.79 0.17
CA VAL A 319 -0.63 -11.01 1.28
C VAL A 319 -0.68 -9.76 2.13
N PHE A 320 -1.87 -9.27 2.41
CA PHE A 320 -2.09 -8.21 3.39
C PHE A 320 -3.19 -8.61 4.36
N ALA A 321 -2.88 -8.60 5.65
CA ALA A 321 -3.84 -8.87 6.71
C ALA A 321 -3.92 -7.67 7.65
N LYS A 322 -5.13 -7.26 8.01
CA LYS A 322 -5.39 -6.16 8.94
C LYS A 322 -6.31 -6.63 10.05
N TYR A 323 -5.80 -6.60 11.26
CA TYR A 323 -6.56 -6.86 12.47
C TYR A 323 -6.83 -5.55 13.21
N ARG A 324 -8.10 -5.28 13.50
CA ARG A 324 -8.56 -4.11 14.26
C ARG A 324 -9.64 -4.53 15.24
N PRO A 325 -9.39 -4.56 16.55
CA PRO A 325 -10.39 -4.90 17.55
C PRO A 325 -11.52 -3.85 17.58
N LEU A 326 -12.78 -4.31 17.62
CA LEU A 326 -13.94 -3.43 17.66
C LEU A 326 -14.26 -2.92 19.06
N VAL A 327 -13.84 -3.67 20.10
CA VAL A 327 -14.17 -3.42 21.51
C VAL A 327 -12.89 -3.17 22.29
N ASN A 328 -12.93 -2.26 23.25
CA ASN A 328 -11.90 -1.94 24.25
C ASN A 328 -10.70 -1.10 23.81
N ASN A 329 -10.36 -1.00 22.52
CA ASN A 329 -9.32 -0.05 22.08
C ASN A 329 -9.44 0.29 20.58
N PRO A 330 -10.24 1.32 20.20
CA PRO A 330 -10.53 1.65 18.81
C PRO A 330 -9.28 2.13 18.02
N TYR A 331 -8.17 2.38 18.70
CA TYR A 331 -6.93 2.86 18.05
C TYR A 331 -5.94 1.74 17.76
N GLN A 332 -6.09 0.57 18.35
CA GLN A 332 -5.19 -0.55 18.07
C GLN A 332 -5.48 -1.17 16.71
N ALA A 333 -4.41 -1.42 15.99
CA ALA A 333 -4.47 -2.17 14.73
C ALA A 333 -3.14 -2.89 14.50
N LEU A 334 -3.19 -4.10 13.98
CA LEU A 334 -2.03 -4.82 13.48
C LEU A 334 -2.20 -5.01 11.98
N MET A 335 -1.21 -4.60 11.22
CA MET A 335 -1.12 -4.80 9.77
C MET A 335 0.07 -5.72 9.49
N LEU A 336 -0.14 -6.74 8.68
CA LEU A 336 0.87 -7.65 8.18
C LEU A 336 0.84 -7.57 6.66
N GLN A 337 1.99 -7.33 6.04
CA GLN A 337 2.14 -7.31 4.59
C GLN A 337 3.35 -8.15 4.21
N SER A 338 3.21 -8.97 3.19
CA SER A 338 4.31 -9.77 2.64
C SER A 338 4.16 -9.89 1.14
N GLU A 339 5.26 -9.77 0.44
CA GLU A 339 5.29 -9.99 -1.01
C GLU A 339 6.49 -10.85 -1.38
N PHE A 340 6.27 -11.75 -2.32
CA PHE A 340 7.29 -12.61 -2.94
C PHE A 340 7.33 -12.30 -4.42
N MET A 341 8.53 -12.16 -4.98
CA MET A 341 8.76 -11.97 -6.42
C MET A 341 9.76 -13.00 -6.91
N TRP A 342 9.49 -13.53 -8.11
CA TRP A 342 10.38 -14.40 -8.83
C TRP A 342 10.51 -13.94 -10.28
N ARG A 343 11.75 -13.75 -10.75
CA ARG A 343 12.07 -13.25 -12.08
C ARG A 343 12.86 -14.29 -12.87
N ARG A 344 12.55 -14.38 -14.16
CA ARG A 344 13.39 -15.04 -15.17
C ARG A 344 13.66 -14.03 -16.27
N SER A 345 14.94 -13.69 -16.49
CA SER A 345 15.39 -12.81 -17.55
C SER A 345 16.12 -13.60 -18.63
N GLN A 346 15.77 -13.37 -19.89
CA GLN A 346 16.47 -13.93 -21.03
C GLN A 346 17.67 -13.03 -21.34
N MET A 347 18.86 -13.60 -21.28
CA MET A 347 20.08 -12.94 -21.75
C MET A 347 20.49 -13.54 -23.11
N PRO A 348 21.37 -12.91 -23.87
CA PRO A 348 21.81 -13.43 -25.19
C PRO A 348 22.29 -14.88 -25.14
N ASP A 349 22.98 -15.29 -24.10
CA ASP A 349 23.61 -16.60 -23.97
C ASP A 349 23.02 -17.50 -22.89
N GLU A 350 22.20 -16.95 -21.96
CA GLU A 350 21.67 -17.71 -20.83
C GLU A 350 20.32 -17.16 -20.32
N ASN A 351 19.70 -17.89 -19.39
CA ASN A 351 18.52 -17.42 -18.66
C ASN A 351 18.88 -17.25 -17.18
N LEU A 352 18.81 -16.05 -16.68
CA LEU A 352 19.01 -15.75 -15.27
C LEU A 352 17.72 -15.89 -14.48
N LYS A 353 17.84 -16.25 -13.21
CA LYS A 353 16.71 -16.46 -12.29
C LYS A 353 17.02 -15.79 -10.98
N ASP A 354 16.11 -14.92 -10.59
CA ASP A 354 16.20 -14.16 -9.36
C ASP A 354 14.93 -14.34 -8.53
N TRP A 355 15.05 -14.16 -7.24
CA TRP A 355 13.89 -14.16 -6.36
C TRP A 355 14.14 -13.30 -5.13
N GLY A 356 13.05 -12.89 -4.51
CA GLY A 356 13.13 -12.19 -3.23
C GLY A 356 11.77 -12.10 -2.57
N PHE A 357 11.79 -11.73 -1.32
CA PHE A 357 10.57 -11.46 -0.57
C PHE A 357 10.82 -10.43 0.53
N TYR A 358 9.74 -9.82 0.99
CA TYR A 358 9.74 -9.13 2.26
C TYR A 358 8.49 -9.47 3.07
N SER A 359 8.59 -9.25 4.36
CA SER A 359 7.47 -9.30 5.28
C SER A 359 7.60 -8.16 6.27
N GLU A 360 6.52 -7.41 6.46
CA GLU A 360 6.45 -6.33 7.43
C GLU A 360 5.24 -6.50 8.36
N ALA A 361 5.43 -6.11 9.60
CA ALA A 361 4.39 -6.03 10.61
C ALA A 361 4.37 -4.62 11.18
N VAL A 362 3.21 -3.97 11.19
CA VAL A 362 3.02 -2.64 11.76
C VAL A 362 1.92 -2.69 12.81
N TYR A 363 2.26 -2.32 14.02
CA TYR A 363 1.34 -2.29 15.14
C TYR A 363 1.07 -0.86 15.61
N ARG A 364 -0.17 -0.42 15.46
CA ARG A 364 -0.66 0.81 16.09
C ARG A 364 -1.03 0.51 17.53
N PHE A 365 -0.20 0.93 18.46
CA PHE A 365 -0.42 0.70 19.89
C PHE A 365 -1.12 1.87 20.60
N ALA A 366 -1.11 3.06 19.98
CA ALA A 366 -1.81 4.24 20.50
C ALA A 366 -2.33 5.12 19.33
N LYS A 367 -3.18 6.10 19.64
CA LYS A 367 -3.84 6.95 18.64
C LYS A 367 -2.86 7.60 17.64
N ARG A 368 -1.66 7.95 18.09
CA ARG A 368 -0.64 8.70 17.32
C ARG A 368 0.65 7.93 17.11
N TRP A 369 0.74 6.68 17.56
CA TRP A 369 1.97 5.93 17.57
C TRP A 369 1.83 4.57 16.90
N ASN A 370 2.73 4.31 15.97
CA ASN A 370 2.90 2.99 15.36
C ASN A 370 4.34 2.53 15.58
N THR A 371 4.53 1.23 15.70
CA THR A 371 5.84 0.59 15.60
C THR A 371 5.77 -0.50 14.55
N GLY A 372 6.88 -0.78 13.90
CA GLY A 372 6.91 -1.79 12.87
C GLY A 372 8.26 -2.49 12.79
N PHE A 373 8.23 -3.61 12.12
CA PHE A 373 9.40 -4.40 11.82
C PHE A 373 9.26 -4.97 10.41
N ARG A 374 10.29 -4.81 9.59
CA ARG A 374 10.37 -5.39 8.25
C ARG A 374 11.62 -6.24 8.13
N PHE A 375 11.47 -7.39 7.47
CA PHE A 375 12.55 -8.24 7.01
C PHE A 375 12.44 -8.41 5.50
N GLY A 376 13.54 -8.24 4.77
CA GLY A 376 13.63 -8.46 3.34
C GLY A 376 14.82 -9.34 2.99
N LEU A 377 14.66 -10.16 1.97
CA LEU A 377 15.71 -11.03 1.42
C LEU A 377 15.60 -11.07 -0.09
N THR A 378 16.71 -10.90 -0.78
CA THR A 378 16.83 -11.08 -2.24
C THR A 378 18.01 -11.98 -2.57
N ASP A 379 17.90 -12.71 -3.66
CA ASP A 379 18.95 -13.53 -4.24
C ASP A 379 18.92 -13.28 -5.75
N THR A 380 19.86 -12.47 -6.24
CA THR A 380 19.89 -11.98 -7.62
C THR A 380 21.13 -12.50 -8.33
N SER A 381 20.95 -12.96 -9.54
CA SER A 381 22.03 -13.35 -10.47
C SER A 381 22.15 -12.38 -11.65
N THR A 382 21.14 -11.52 -11.83
CA THR A 382 21.10 -10.55 -12.91
C THR A 382 21.82 -9.26 -12.50
N PRO A 383 22.85 -8.82 -13.23
CA PRO A 383 23.39 -7.48 -13.07
C PRO A 383 22.28 -6.46 -13.37
N VAL A 384 22.06 -5.52 -12.47
CA VAL A 384 21.09 -4.43 -12.72
C VAL A 384 21.76 -3.43 -13.66
N PRO A 385 21.16 -3.09 -14.81
CA PRO A 385 21.71 -2.06 -15.68
C PRO A 385 21.83 -0.73 -14.91
N ILE A 386 22.99 -0.09 -15.03
CA ILE A 386 23.19 1.27 -14.50
C ILE A 386 22.41 2.21 -15.42
N PRO A 387 21.51 3.08 -14.91
CA PRO A 387 20.82 4.06 -15.73
C PRO A 387 21.81 4.94 -16.52
N PRO A 388 21.48 5.39 -17.73
CA PRO A 388 22.30 6.32 -18.49
C PRO A 388 22.54 7.60 -17.69
N GLY A 389 23.77 7.88 -17.31
CA GLY A 389 24.17 9.06 -16.50
C GLY A 389 24.61 8.74 -15.07
N GLY A 390 24.43 7.51 -14.61
CA GLY A 390 25.01 7.04 -13.35
C GLY A 390 26.55 7.00 -13.43
N THR A 391 27.24 7.58 -12.46
CA THR A 391 28.70 7.47 -12.35
C THR A 391 29.04 6.04 -11.97
N GLY A 392 29.98 5.39 -12.69
CA GLY A 392 30.28 3.97 -12.64
C GLY A 392 30.72 3.35 -11.28
N ASP A 393 30.65 4.11 -10.18
CA ASP A 393 30.89 3.66 -8.82
C ASP A 393 29.60 3.33 -8.03
N GLN A 394 28.43 3.52 -8.61
CA GLN A 394 27.17 3.19 -7.97
C GLN A 394 26.88 1.70 -8.16
N MET A 395 27.03 0.93 -7.10
CA MET A 395 26.75 -0.51 -7.05
C MET A 395 25.23 -0.78 -7.09
N LEU A 396 24.57 -0.42 -8.18
CA LEU A 396 23.21 -0.90 -8.45
C LEU A 396 23.30 -2.39 -8.81
N GLY A 397 23.06 -3.24 -7.83
CA GLY A 397 22.77 -4.65 -8.07
C GLY A 397 23.91 -5.55 -8.51
N LEU A 398 24.98 -5.66 -7.73
CA LEU A 398 25.85 -6.81 -7.87
C LEU A 398 25.04 -8.10 -7.60
N PRO A 399 25.30 -9.17 -8.40
CA PRO A 399 24.67 -10.46 -8.16
C PRO A 399 25.07 -11.00 -6.79
N GLY A 400 24.11 -11.59 -6.10
CA GLY A 400 24.33 -12.18 -4.78
C GLY A 400 23.09 -12.13 -3.91
N ARG A 401 23.24 -12.66 -2.72
CA ARG A 401 22.20 -12.63 -1.69
C ARG A 401 22.36 -11.41 -0.81
N GLU A 402 21.23 -10.79 -0.48
CA GLU A 402 21.18 -9.63 0.39
C GLU A 402 19.97 -9.75 1.32
N TYR A 403 20.15 -9.42 2.62
CA TYR A 403 19.00 -9.27 3.51
C TYR A 403 19.05 -7.93 4.25
N ARG A 404 17.87 -7.45 4.62
CA ARG A 404 17.69 -6.22 5.39
C ARG A 404 16.71 -6.44 6.54
N ILE A 405 17.02 -5.84 7.67
CA ILE A 405 16.19 -5.79 8.87
C ILE A 405 15.92 -4.33 9.20
N SER A 406 14.64 -3.97 9.31
CA SER A 406 14.20 -2.58 9.50
C SER A 406 13.19 -2.47 10.64
N PRO A 407 13.57 -2.23 11.90
CA PRO A 407 12.66 -1.73 12.91
C PRO A 407 12.32 -0.26 12.67
N MET A 408 11.06 0.13 12.97
CA MET A 408 10.61 1.52 12.83
C MET A 408 9.68 1.96 13.95
N LEU A 409 9.63 3.28 14.18
CA LEU A 409 8.69 3.95 15.07
C LEU A 409 8.13 5.18 14.34
N THR A 410 6.80 5.32 14.35
CA THR A 410 6.11 6.44 13.72
C THR A 410 5.31 7.22 14.75
N PHE A 411 5.40 8.55 14.69
CA PHE A 411 4.57 9.47 15.46
C PHE A 411 3.80 10.41 14.52
N SER A 412 2.47 10.40 14.60
CA SER A 412 1.58 11.26 13.83
C SER A 412 0.88 12.25 14.77
N PRO A 413 1.38 13.47 14.95
CA PRO A 413 0.72 14.50 15.76
C PRO A 413 -0.70 14.79 15.27
N THR A 414 -0.87 14.87 13.95
CA THR A 414 -2.11 15.10 13.23
C THR A 414 -2.21 14.15 12.04
N GLU A 415 -3.28 14.23 11.27
CA GLU A 415 -3.41 13.52 9.99
C GLU A 415 -2.53 14.12 8.86
N PHE A 416 -2.07 15.37 9.03
CA PHE A 416 -1.28 16.12 8.05
C PHE A 416 0.23 16.09 8.33
N THR A 417 0.65 15.48 9.42
CA THR A 417 2.05 15.51 9.84
C THR A 417 2.46 14.17 10.40
N ARG A 418 3.59 13.65 9.95
CA ARG A 418 4.13 12.37 10.40
C ARG A 418 5.65 12.42 10.53
N PHE A 419 6.16 11.81 11.60
CA PHE A 419 7.57 11.55 11.84
C PHE A 419 7.81 10.06 11.84
N LYS A 420 8.78 9.58 11.08
CA LYS A 420 9.21 8.18 11.06
C LYS A 420 10.68 8.10 11.47
N LEU A 421 10.96 7.23 12.42
CA LEU A 421 12.32 6.82 12.79
C LEU A 421 12.50 5.38 12.32
N GLU A 422 13.51 5.11 11.51
CA GLU A 422 13.82 3.79 10.98
C GLU A 422 15.31 3.49 11.15
N TYR A 423 15.63 2.25 11.43
CA TYR A 423 16.98 1.73 11.40
C TYR A 423 17.03 0.59 10.40
N ASP A 424 17.99 0.62 9.48
CA ASP A 424 18.24 -0.45 8.53
C ASP A 424 19.58 -1.12 8.81
N PHE A 425 19.55 -2.43 8.95
CA PHE A 425 20.75 -3.27 8.87
C PHE A 425 20.69 -4.09 7.59
N THR A 426 21.60 -3.83 6.67
CA THR A 426 21.71 -4.51 5.37
C THR A 426 23.00 -5.32 5.34
N ASN A 427 22.87 -6.60 4.96
CA ASN A 427 23.99 -7.53 4.82
C ASN A 427 23.96 -8.14 3.40
N PRO A 428 24.73 -7.60 2.47
CA PRO A 428 24.93 -8.17 1.15
C PRO A 428 26.14 -9.13 1.12
N ASP A 429 26.04 -10.23 0.37
CA ASP A 429 27.16 -11.17 0.16
C ASP A 429 28.30 -10.54 -0.65
N PHE A 430 28.02 -9.50 -1.42
CA PHE A 430 28.92 -8.84 -2.37
C PHE A 430 29.59 -7.57 -1.83
N ALA A 431 29.25 -7.12 -0.63
CA ALA A 431 29.80 -5.91 -0.01
C ALA A 431 29.82 -6.02 1.52
N SER A 432 30.39 -5.03 2.19
CA SER A 432 30.37 -4.95 3.65
C SER A 432 28.97 -4.61 4.16
N ASN A 433 28.66 -5.05 5.39
CA ASN A 433 27.42 -4.72 6.06
C ASN A 433 27.25 -3.22 6.23
N VAL A 434 26.03 -2.74 6.07
CA VAL A 434 25.69 -1.35 6.22
C VAL A 434 24.60 -1.18 7.27
N SER A 435 24.84 -0.28 8.20
CA SER A 435 23.82 0.22 9.14
C SER A 435 23.44 1.64 8.75
N ALA A 436 22.14 1.92 8.75
CA ALA A 436 21.61 3.25 8.48
C ALA A 436 20.54 3.63 9.49
N PHE A 437 20.48 4.91 9.84
CA PHE A 437 19.42 5.52 10.64
C PHE A 437 18.76 6.61 9.85
N PHE A 438 17.43 6.62 9.86
CA PHE A 438 16.62 7.61 9.16
C PHE A 438 15.64 8.28 10.13
N LEU A 439 15.53 9.60 10.01
CA LEU A 439 14.44 10.38 10.58
C LEU A 439 13.75 11.09 9.43
N GLN A 440 12.55 10.65 9.08
CA GLN A 440 11.73 11.28 8.04
C GLN A 440 10.67 12.15 8.68
N PHE A 441 10.43 13.28 8.06
CA PHE A 441 9.38 14.23 8.37
C PHE A 441 8.49 14.44 7.13
N GLU A 442 7.19 14.36 7.32
CA GLU A 442 6.17 14.48 6.27
C GLU A 442 5.16 15.55 6.62
N TRP A 443 4.80 16.35 5.63
CA TRP A 443 3.63 17.24 5.67
C TRP A 443 2.71 16.91 4.52
N ALA A 444 1.40 17.04 4.75
CA ALA A 444 0.36 16.96 3.74
C ALA A 444 -0.54 18.20 3.82
N ILE A 445 -0.90 18.76 2.69
CA ILE A 445 -1.82 19.89 2.56
C ILE A 445 -2.86 19.54 1.50
N GLY A 446 -4.13 19.84 1.77
CA GLY A 446 -5.22 19.68 0.81
C GLY A 446 -5.98 18.36 0.93
N ALA A 447 -6.86 18.11 -0.04
CA ALA A 447 -7.63 16.88 -0.11
C ALA A 447 -6.74 15.71 -0.49
N HIS A 448 -6.57 14.79 0.42
CA HIS A 448 -5.78 13.59 0.21
C HIS A 448 -6.69 12.49 -0.30
N GLY A 449 -6.37 11.89 -1.45
CA GLY A 449 -7.10 10.75 -1.97
C GLY A 449 -7.15 9.59 -0.97
N ALA A 450 -8.25 8.84 -0.97
CA ALA A 450 -8.34 7.63 -0.15
C ALA A 450 -7.29 6.61 -0.62
N HIS A 451 -6.47 6.15 0.32
CA HIS A 451 -5.44 5.17 0.02
C HIS A 451 -6.05 3.78 -0.18
N PRO A 452 -5.54 2.96 -1.11
CA PRO A 452 -6.00 1.57 -1.24
C PRO A 452 -5.76 0.81 0.07
N PHE A 453 -6.81 0.14 0.53
CA PHE A 453 -6.82 -0.65 1.77
C PHE A 453 -6.02 -1.94 1.61
#